data_64a992f9f2c8e3692fe5dde0e8a43457
#
_entry.id   64a992f9f2c8e3692fe5dde0e8a43457
#
_cell.length_a   1.000
_cell.length_b   1.000
_cell.length_c   1.000
_cell.angle_alpha   90.00
_cell.angle_beta   90.00
_cell.angle_gamma   90.00
#
_symmetry.space_group_name_H-M   'P 1'
#
loop_
_entity.id
_entity.type
_entity.pdbx_description
1 polymer ?
#
loop_
_entity_poly.entity_id
_entity_poly.type
_entity_poly.pdbx_seq_one_letter_code
_entity_poly.pdbx_strand_id
1 'polypeptide(L)'
;MKLGIIGVGNAGSKIVDKMVEFESLTNRKLCRHVMVINTARTDLTKPDHIPEERRILIGDTHQKAKGHGVGGDVDVGAEVARNDMDEIRRAFDDVDIHEVDAILVCASLGGGTGSGAGPVVINELQKMYDEPIYGLGVLPGKYEGGRPALNAARSLQSFVNNTDNFIAFDNDAWRSKDQTVGEGYEGMNRELATRIVTLLGAGEYDEPTVAENAMDSSDIIRTLDTDGISSIGYASTSVENGDGLLKRFREDHEVQDSSNSAAKINGLVRRAVNSRLTLPCEPSSADRALIVLSGPPSELSRKGLESAREWIENEVDTVEVLAGDDPRENASALSAVVLLSNVTQTPRIEKIQEQAVAAQEKIAEQEAVREEEIADLITDKDGKIDPVI
;
A
#
# COMPACT_ATOMS: atom_id res chain seq x y z
N MET A 1 -7.68 -13.54 0.69
CA MET A 1 -7.95 -13.29 2.13
C MET A 1 -9.02 -12.22 2.29
N LYS A 2 -9.72 -12.24 3.41
CA LYS A 2 -10.79 -11.28 3.75
C LYS A 2 -10.21 -10.21 4.67
N LEU A 3 -10.38 -8.94 4.34
CA LEU A 3 -9.72 -7.85 5.06
C LEU A 3 -10.70 -6.86 5.72
N GLY A 4 -10.33 -6.41 6.93
CA GLY A 4 -10.70 -5.11 7.45
C GLY A 4 -9.74 -4.05 6.89
N ILE A 5 -10.26 -3.01 6.21
CA ILE A 5 -9.41 -2.03 5.53
C ILE A 5 -9.67 -0.63 6.08
N ILE A 6 -8.60 0.03 6.51
CA ILE A 6 -8.68 1.32 7.17
C ILE A 6 -7.80 2.33 6.42
N GLY A 7 -8.41 3.37 5.86
CA GLY A 7 -7.69 4.47 5.24
C GLY A 7 -7.48 5.63 6.22
N VAL A 8 -6.22 6.02 6.47
CA VAL A 8 -5.90 7.13 7.39
C VAL A 8 -5.35 8.32 6.62
N GLY A 9 -6.01 9.47 6.76
CA GLY A 9 -5.69 10.70 6.04
C GLY A 9 -6.15 10.69 4.58
N ASN A 10 -5.92 11.78 3.86
CA ASN A 10 -6.43 11.98 2.50
C ASN A 10 -5.96 10.90 1.50
N ALA A 11 -4.67 10.57 1.49
CA ALA A 11 -4.14 9.56 0.57
C ALA A 11 -4.63 8.15 0.93
N GLY A 12 -4.60 7.78 2.22
CA GLY A 12 -5.15 6.50 2.69
C GLY A 12 -6.61 6.32 2.29
N SER A 13 -7.44 7.35 2.49
CA SER A 13 -8.86 7.32 2.08
C SER A 13 -9.05 7.10 0.58
N LYS A 14 -8.25 7.77 -0.26
CA LYS A 14 -8.32 7.62 -1.72
C LYS A 14 -7.84 6.25 -2.21
N ILE A 15 -6.82 5.68 -1.57
CA ILE A 15 -6.31 4.35 -1.90
C ILE A 15 -7.38 3.31 -1.59
N VAL A 16 -7.98 3.38 -0.41
CA VAL A 16 -9.04 2.46 0.00
C VAL A 16 -10.26 2.59 -0.91
N ASP A 17 -10.67 3.81 -1.28
CA ASP A 17 -11.76 4.04 -2.23
C ASP A 17 -11.49 3.38 -3.59
N LYS A 18 -10.24 3.46 -4.11
CA LYS A 18 -9.84 2.78 -5.34
C LYS A 18 -9.74 1.26 -5.20
N MET A 19 -9.45 0.74 -4.02
CA MET A 19 -9.47 -0.71 -3.76
C MET A 19 -10.91 -1.24 -3.82
N VAL A 20 -11.87 -0.55 -3.22
CA VAL A 20 -13.31 -0.90 -3.28
C VAL A 20 -13.84 -0.81 -4.71
N GLU A 21 -13.47 0.25 -5.45
CA GLU A 21 -13.80 0.39 -6.88
C GLU A 21 -13.27 -0.80 -7.69
N PHE A 22 -11.98 -1.14 -7.55
CA PHE A 22 -11.35 -2.22 -8.31
C PHE A 22 -11.89 -3.60 -7.93
N GLU A 23 -12.16 -3.85 -6.65
CA GLU A 23 -12.81 -5.06 -6.16
C GLU A 23 -14.16 -5.26 -6.85
N SER A 24 -15.00 -4.23 -6.88
CA SER A 24 -16.30 -4.26 -7.55
C SER A 24 -16.18 -4.53 -9.05
N LEU A 25 -15.24 -3.89 -9.74
CA LEU A 25 -14.99 -4.09 -11.18
C LEU A 25 -14.49 -5.49 -11.53
N THR A 26 -13.78 -6.15 -10.60
CA THR A 26 -13.18 -7.48 -10.80
C THR A 26 -13.96 -8.62 -10.14
N ASN A 27 -15.11 -8.30 -9.54
CA ASN A 27 -15.96 -9.24 -8.81
C ASN A 27 -15.18 -10.08 -7.79
N ARG A 28 -14.30 -9.41 -7.03
CA ARG A 28 -13.57 -9.98 -5.87
C ARG A 28 -14.32 -9.64 -4.59
N LYS A 29 -14.00 -10.30 -3.49
CA LYS A 29 -14.63 -10.07 -2.17
C LYS A 29 -13.59 -10.05 -1.04
N LEU A 30 -12.63 -9.19 -1.18
CA LEU A 30 -11.55 -8.94 -0.24
C LEU A 30 -12.01 -8.02 0.92
N CYS A 31 -12.70 -6.90 0.57
CA CYS A 31 -13.02 -5.83 1.49
C CYS A 31 -14.27 -6.19 2.32
N ARG A 32 -14.09 -6.70 3.54
CA ARG A 32 -15.23 -7.05 4.43
C ARG A 32 -15.70 -5.85 5.25
N HIS A 33 -14.76 -5.17 5.87
CA HIS A 33 -15.03 -3.94 6.60
C HIS A 33 -14.13 -2.84 6.06
N VAL A 34 -14.73 -1.73 5.68
CA VAL A 34 -14.01 -0.60 5.12
C VAL A 34 -14.35 0.65 5.90
N MET A 35 -13.35 1.40 6.32
CA MET A 35 -13.53 2.71 6.93
C MET A 35 -12.40 3.66 6.58
N VAL A 36 -12.65 4.96 6.70
CA VAL A 36 -11.65 6.00 6.52
C VAL A 36 -11.69 6.98 7.69
N ILE A 37 -10.50 7.36 8.16
CA ILE A 37 -10.28 8.27 9.29
C ILE A 37 -9.52 9.50 8.78
N ASN A 38 -10.02 10.70 9.05
CA ASN A 38 -9.33 11.92 8.65
C ASN A 38 -9.58 13.06 9.63
N THR A 39 -8.64 14.01 9.67
CA THR A 39 -8.74 15.26 10.44
C THR A 39 -9.32 16.43 9.61
N ALA A 40 -9.53 16.25 8.30
CA ALA A 40 -10.10 17.23 7.39
C ALA A 40 -11.45 16.77 6.86
N ARG A 41 -12.52 17.49 7.24
CA ARG A 41 -13.91 17.22 6.81
C ARG A 41 -14.04 17.20 5.28
N THR A 42 -13.39 18.16 4.61
CA THR A 42 -13.43 18.27 3.15
C THR A 42 -12.79 17.09 2.42
N ASP A 43 -11.85 16.39 3.05
CA ASP A 43 -11.23 15.21 2.47
C ASP A 43 -12.12 13.96 2.63
N LEU A 44 -12.95 13.91 3.66
CA LEU A 44 -13.91 12.83 3.89
C LEU A 44 -15.11 12.87 2.92
N THR A 45 -15.33 13.98 2.22
CA THR A 45 -16.39 14.05 1.19
C THR A 45 -15.95 13.50 -0.18
N LYS A 46 -14.65 13.20 -0.36
CA LYS A 46 -14.08 12.82 -1.66
C LYS A 46 -14.22 11.33 -2.03
N PRO A 47 -14.18 10.36 -1.09
CA PRO A 47 -14.39 8.96 -1.45
C PRO A 47 -15.79 8.75 -2.03
N ASP A 48 -15.89 8.08 -3.18
CA ASP A 48 -17.16 7.84 -3.88
C ASP A 48 -17.77 6.48 -3.52
N HIS A 49 -16.93 5.48 -3.17
CA HIS A 49 -17.32 4.10 -2.96
C HIS A 49 -17.40 3.71 -1.48
N ILE A 50 -17.08 4.63 -0.55
CA ILE A 50 -17.13 4.40 0.90
C ILE A 50 -18.36 5.10 1.48
N PRO A 51 -19.27 4.39 2.19
CA PRO A 51 -20.45 4.97 2.81
C PRO A 51 -20.12 6.08 3.81
N GLU A 52 -21.00 7.06 4.00
CA GLU A 52 -20.76 8.21 4.88
C GLU A 52 -20.57 7.79 6.35
N GLU A 53 -21.32 6.79 6.82
CA GLU A 53 -21.24 6.23 8.17
C GLU A 53 -19.89 5.54 8.44
N ARG A 54 -19.11 5.24 7.42
CA ARG A 54 -17.77 4.67 7.51
C ARG A 54 -16.65 5.72 7.35
N ARG A 55 -16.99 7.01 7.32
CA ARG A 55 -16.08 8.14 7.21
C ARG A 55 -15.97 8.86 8.54
N ILE A 56 -14.90 8.60 9.27
CA ILE A 56 -14.70 9.06 10.65
C ILE A 56 -13.89 10.36 10.65
N LEU A 57 -14.51 11.43 11.15
CA LEU A 57 -13.83 12.69 11.38
C LEU A 57 -13.25 12.71 12.78
N ILE A 58 -11.96 12.95 12.92
CA ILE A 58 -11.27 13.16 14.19
C ILE A 58 -10.71 14.59 14.27
N GLY A 59 -10.52 15.12 15.47
CA GLY A 59 -9.96 16.44 15.72
C GLY A 59 -10.91 17.60 15.45
N ASP A 60 -12.22 17.37 15.41
CA ASP A 60 -13.21 18.44 15.22
C ASP A 60 -13.19 19.47 16.37
N THR A 61 -12.98 19.02 17.58
CA THR A 61 -12.87 19.85 18.79
C THR A 61 -11.44 20.27 19.13
N HIS A 62 -10.43 19.71 18.45
CA HIS A 62 -9.02 19.99 18.72
C HIS A 62 -8.63 21.39 18.24
N GLN A 63 -7.97 22.21 19.11
CA GLN A 63 -7.70 23.63 18.83
C GLN A 63 -6.92 23.91 17.53
N LYS A 64 -5.99 23.02 17.15
CA LYS A 64 -5.17 23.16 15.95
C LYS A 64 -5.80 22.56 14.71
N ALA A 65 -6.61 21.48 14.83
CA ALA A 65 -7.19 20.78 13.68
C ALA A 65 -8.57 21.35 13.29
N LYS A 66 -9.53 21.42 14.23
CA LYS A 66 -10.89 21.98 14.03
C LYS A 66 -11.60 21.43 12.77
N GLY A 67 -11.35 20.17 12.42
CA GLY A 67 -11.90 19.58 11.21
C GLY A 67 -11.31 20.11 9.88
N HIS A 68 -10.22 20.90 9.93
CA HIS A 68 -9.56 21.47 8.74
C HIS A 68 -8.25 20.76 8.38
N GLY A 69 -7.90 19.67 9.07
CA GLY A 69 -6.63 18.97 8.92
C GLY A 69 -5.55 19.49 9.88
N VAL A 70 -4.40 18.81 9.87
CA VAL A 70 -3.28 19.11 10.78
C VAL A 70 -2.10 19.78 10.09
N GLY A 71 -2.24 20.25 8.84
CA GLY A 71 -1.23 21.04 8.14
C GLY A 71 0.13 20.34 7.95
N GLY A 72 0.16 19.02 7.85
CA GLY A 72 1.40 18.25 7.73
C GLY A 72 2.16 18.05 9.05
N ASP A 73 1.55 18.36 10.19
CA ASP A 73 2.13 18.19 11.52
C ASP A 73 1.80 16.78 12.04
N VAL A 74 2.82 15.91 12.15
CA VAL A 74 2.71 14.52 12.57
C VAL A 74 2.34 14.42 14.05
N ASP A 75 2.92 15.28 14.89
CA ASP A 75 2.70 15.26 16.32
C ASP A 75 1.25 15.66 16.66
N VAL A 76 0.73 16.67 15.98
CA VAL A 76 -0.68 17.06 16.08
C VAL A 76 -1.59 15.95 15.55
N GLY A 77 -1.22 15.28 14.46
CA GLY A 77 -1.98 14.14 13.93
C GLY A 77 -2.08 12.99 14.93
N ALA A 78 -0.98 12.65 15.60
CA ALA A 78 -0.95 11.64 16.64
C ALA A 78 -1.71 12.07 17.90
N GLU A 79 -1.62 13.34 18.32
CA GLU A 79 -2.35 13.90 19.46
C GLU A 79 -3.85 13.83 19.24
N VAL A 80 -4.32 14.25 18.07
CA VAL A 80 -5.73 14.19 17.68
C VAL A 80 -6.26 12.76 17.74
N ALA A 81 -5.54 11.78 17.17
CA ALA A 81 -5.97 10.40 17.19
C ALA A 81 -6.05 9.82 18.61
N ARG A 82 -5.13 10.21 19.50
CA ARG A 82 -5.20 9.79 20.92
C ARG A 82 -6.38 10.41 21.65
N ASN A 83 -6.67 11.67 21.39
CA ASN A 83 -7.75 12.40 22.05
C ASN A 83 -9.13 11.87 21.61
N ASP A 84 -9.28 11.48 20.36
CA ASP A 84 -10.54 10.99 19.79
C ASP A 84 -10.56 9.43 19.66
N MET A 85 -9.73 8.75 20.47
CA MET A 85 -9.61 7.29 20.42
C MET A 85 -10.93 6.56 20.68
N ASP A 86 -11.77 7.09 21.56
CA ASP A 86 -13.07 6.50 21.85
C ASP A 86 -14.04 6.57 20.65
N GLU A 87 -13.86 7.56 19.76
CA GLU A 87 -14.61 7.66 18.51
C GLU A 87 -14.11 6.64 17.50
N ILE A 88 -12.79 6.48 17.40
CA ILE A 88 -12.14 5.47 16.57
C ILE A 88 -12.56 4.07 17.01
N ARG A 89 -12.53 3.75 18.30
CA ARG A 89 -12.96 2.45 18.84
C ARG A 89 -14.41 2.14 18.50
N ARG A 90 -15.32 3.10 18.68
CA ARG A 90 -16.73 2.93 18.33
C ARG A 90 -16.95 2.59 16.86
N ALA A 91 -16.09 3.10 15.96
CA ALA A 91 -16.16 2.74 14.55
C ALA A 91 -15.72 1.29 14.29
N PHE A 92 -14.92 0.70 15.19
CA PHE A 92 -14.51 -0.70 15.13
C PHE A 92 -15.48 -1.67 15.80
N ASP A 93 -16.37 -1.20 16.69
CA ASP A 93 -17.36 -2.06 17.39
C ASP A 93 -18.27 -2.83 16.41
N ASP A 94 -18.50 -2.28 15.21
CA ASP A 94 -19.31 -2.92 14.16
C ASP A 94 -18.52 -3.91 13.28
N VAL A 95 -17.21 -4.10 13.51
CA VAL A 95 -16.38 -5.03 12.74
C VAL A 95 -16.57 -6.43 13.31
N ASP A 96 -17.18 -7.31 12.51
CA ASP A 96 -17.19 -8.75 12.84
C ASP A 96 -15.82 -9.35 12.47
N ILE A 97 -14.96 -9.45 13.47
CA ILE A 97 -13.60 -9.94 13.31
C ILE A 97 -13.55 -11.39 12.83
N HIS A 98 -14.58 -12.20 13.09
CA HIS A 98 -14.66 -13.59 12.62
C HIS A 98 -14.84 -13.71 11.11
N GLU A 99 -15.20 -12.60 10.43
CA GLU A 99 -15.27 -12.53 8.98
C GLU A 99 -13.98 -12.00 8.33
N VAL A 100 -12.93 -11.72 9.13
CA VAL A 100 -11.70 -11.05 8.68
C VAL A 100 -10.49 -11.92 8.96
N ASP A 101 -9.62 -12.12 7.97
CA ASP A 101 -8.37 -12.87 8.10
C ASP A 101 -7.20 -11.97 8.54
N ALA A 102 -7.27 -10.67 8.23
CA ALA A 102 -6.26 -9.67 8.58
C ALA A 102 -6.81 -8.24 8.47
N ILE A 103 -6.10 -7.27 9.06
CA ILE A 103 -6.43 -5.84 8.96
C ILE A 103 -5.35 -5.13 8.14
N LEU A 104 -5.76 -4.27 7.20
CA LEU A 104 -4.86 -3.46 6.37
C LEU A 104 -5.06 -1.97 6.67
N VAL A 105 -4.02 -1.31 7.17
CA VAL A 105 -4.03 0.14 7.45
C VAL A 105 -3.27 0.88 6.36
N CYS A 106 -3.99 1.71 5.58
CA CYS A 106 -3.46 2.45 4.43
C CYS A 106 -3.21 3.91 4.81
N ALA A 107 -1.97 4.42 4.58
CA ALA A 107 -1.63 5.81 4.88
C ALA A 107 -0.56 6.36 3.92
N SER A 108 -0.51 7.69 3.76
CA SER A 108 0.68 8.36 3.23
C SER A 108 1.59 8.79 4.37
N LEU A 109 2.88 8.53 4.22
CA LEU A 109 3.88 8.84 5.25
C LEU A 109 4.43 10.27 5.16
N GLY A 110 4.11 11.02 4.10
CA GLY A 110 4.52 12.42 3.96
C GLY A 110 3.58 13.44 4.59
N GLY A 111 2.31 13.06 4.87
CA GLY A 111 1.30 13.92 5.45
C GLY A 111 1.33 13.98 6.98
N GLY A 112 0.51 14.83 7.60
CA GLY A 112 0.40 14.91 9.06
C GLY A 112 -0.57 13.87 9.64
N THR A 113 -1.77 13.73 9.06
CA THR A 113 -2.80 12.81 9.56
C THR A 113 -2.38 11.35 9.38
N GLY A 114 -2.03 10.94 8.16
CA GLY A 114 -1.62 9.55 7.88
C GLY A 114 -0.40 9.13 8.69
N SER A 115 0.64 9.99 8.70
CA SER A 115 1.90 9.74 9.41
C SER A 115 1.76 9.74 10.93
N GLY A 116 0.90 10.58 11.48
CA GLY A 116 0.71 10.73 12.92
C GLY A 116 -0.36 9.81 13.48
N ALA A 117 -1.57 9.83 12.91
CA ALA A 117 -2.69 9.03 13.39
C ALA A 117 -2.56 7.54 13.04
N GLY A 118 -1.95 7.19 11.88
CA GLY A 118 -1.82 5.79 11.44
C GLY A 118 -1.20 4.87 12.49
N PRO A 119 0.01 5.15 13.00
CA PRO A 119 0.61 4.34 14.05
C PRO A 119 -0.21 4.26 15.35
N VAL A 120 -0.92 5.34 15.69
CA VAL A 120 -1.80 5.35 16.87
C VAL A 120 -2.98 4.41 16.68
N VAL A 121 -3.58 4.40 15.48
CA VAL A 121 -4.68 3.48 15.11
C VAL A 121 -4.16 2.04 15.12
N ILE A 122 -3.02 1.75 14.53
CA ILE A 122 -2.40 0.42 14.51
C ILE A 122 -2.18 -0.10 15.94
N ASN A 123 -1.58 0.71 16.79
CA ASN A 123 -1.36 0.34 18.21
C ASN A 123 -2.67 0.05 18.97
N GLU A 124 -3.76 0.67 18.57
CA GLU A 124 -5.06 0.39 19.17
C GLU A 124 -5.65 -0.90 18.65
N LEU A 125 -5.56 -1.15 17.36
CA LEU A 125 -6.00 -2.41 16.73
C LEU A 125 -5.28 -3.62 17.33
N GLN A 126 -3.96 -3.54 17.56
CA GLN A 126 -3.17 -4.60 18.21
C GLN A 126 -3.63 -4.96 19.64
N LYS A 127 -4.31 -4.04 20.31
CA LYS A 127 -4.89 -4.31 21.64
C LYS A 127 -6.28 -4.94 21.57
N MET A 128 -6.98 -4.73 20.45
CA MET A 128 -8.36 -5.16 20.26
C MET A 128 -8.46 -6.51 19.53
N TYR A 129 -7.48 -6.83 18.67
CA TYR A 129 -7.55 -7.95 17.74
C TYR A 129 -6.26 -8.77 17.77
N ASP A 130 -6.38 -10.08 17.61
CA ASP A 130 -5.28 -11.04 17.51
C ASP A 130 -4.88 -11.31 16.04
N GLU A 131 -5.71 -10.86 15.07
CA GLU A 131 -5.48 -11.02 13.64
C GLU A 131 -4.30 -10.16 13.18
N PRO A 132 -3.53 -10.61 12.14
CA PRO A 132 -2.41 -9.85 11.62
C PRO A 132 -2.80 -8.45 11.16
N ILE A 133 -1.96 -7.46 11.45
CA ILE A 133 -2.15 -6.07 11.03
C ILE A 133 -1.05 -5.69 10.05
N TYR A 134 -1.43 -5.46 8.80
CA TYR A 134 -0.53 -5.02 7.75
C TYR A 134 -0.61 -3.51 7.54
N GLY A 135 0.54 -2.90 7.26
CA GLY A 135 0.64 -1.51 6.85
C GLY A 135 0.75 -1.39 5.34
N LEU A 136 0.03 -0.45 4.73
CA LEU A 136 0.25 -0.01 3.35
C LEU A 136 0.62 1.46 3.36
N GLY A 137 1.89 1.77 3.10
CA GLY A 137 2.42 3.11 3.21
C GLY A 137 2.93 3.70 1.92
N VAL A 138 2.45 4.92 1.60
CA VAL A 138 2.91 5.68 0.44
C VAL A 138 4.04 6.63 0.84
N LEU A 139 5.22 6.43 0.27
CA LEU A 139 6.39 7.28 0.43
C LEU A 139 6.26 8.52 -0.45
N PRO A 140 6.57 9.73 0.07
CA PRO A 140 6.49 10.97 -0.71
C PRO A 140 7.55 10.98 -1.83
N GLY A 141 7.21 11.61 -2.95
CA GLY A 141 8.18 11.85 -4.02
C GLY A 141 9.18 12.95 -3.64
N LYS A 142 10.35 12.97 -4.27
CA LYS A 142 11.39 13.99 -4.04
C LYS A 142 10.89 15.41 -4.25
N TYR A 143 9.94 15.59 -5.16
CA TYR A 143 9.35 16.89 -5.50
C TYR A 143 8.41 17.45 -4.42
N GLU A 144 8.02 16.64 -3.43
CA GLU A 144 7.14 17.05 -2.34
C GLU A 144 7.87 17.86 -1.26
N GLY A 145 9.21 17.84 -1.27
CA GLY A 145 10.05 18.66 -0.41
C GLY A 145 10.55 17.96 0.86
N GLY A 146 11.28 18.69 1.69
CA GLY A 146 11.98 18.14 2.85
C GLY A 146 11.07 17.76 4.01
N ARG A 147 9.99 18.52 4.26
CA ARG A 147 9.06 18.23 5.37
C ARG A 147 8.32 16.89 5.18
N PRO A 148 7.74 16.56 4.00
CA PRO A 148 7.22 15.23 3.74
C PRO A 148 8.26 14.12 3.88
N ALA A 149 9.51 14.34 3.46
CA ALA A 149 10.58 13.36 3.64
C ALA A 149 10.89 13.12 5.14
N LEU A 150 10.96 14.19 5.94
CA LEU A 150 11.15 14.09 7.39
C LEU A 150 9.97 13.35 8.07
N ASN A 151 8.73 13.68 7.68
CA ASN A 151 7.54 12.99 8.16
C ASN A 151 7.61 11.49 7.83
N ALA A 152 7.98 11.15 6.58
CA ALA A 152 8.09 9.78 6.12
C ALA A 152 9.17 8.99 6.87
N ALA A 153 10.35 9.57 7.09
CA ALA A 153 11.43 8.91 7.83
C ALA A 153 11.02 8.60 9.29
N ARG A 154 10.30 9.51 9.94
CA ARG A 154 9.82 9.34 11.32
C ARG A 154 8.68 8.31 11.40
N SER A 155 7.70 8.41 10.51
CA SER A 155 6.54 7.54 10.55
C SER A 155 6.82 6.12 10.04
N LEU A 156 7.70 5.95 9.06
CA LEU A 156 8.07 4.64 8.51
C LEU A 156 8.53 3.69 9.62
N GLN A 157 9.43 4.15 10.50
CA GLN A 157 9.90 3.36 11.63
C GLN A 157 8.74 2.93 12.54
N SER A 158 7.80 3.85 12.80
CA SER A 158 6.64 3.55 13.65
C SER A 158 5.68 2.56 12.98
N PHE A 159 5.48 2.65 11.66
CA PHE A 159 4.66 1.69 10.93
C PHE A 159 5.30 0.31 10.90
N VAL A 160 6.58 0.21 10.50
CA VAL A 160 7.29 -1.08 10.38
C VAL A 160 7.37 -1.79 11.73
N ASN A 161 7.62 -1.07 12.83
CA ASN A 161 7.75 -1.67 14.15
C ASN A 161 6.40 -2.09 14.79
N ASN A 162 5.29 -1.61 14.25
CA ASN A 162 3.95 -1.88 14.81
C ASN A 162 3.03 -2.60 13.82
N THR A 163 3.54 -3.20 12.76
CA THR A 163 2.78 -4.04 11.83
C THR A 163 3.50 -5.36 11.62
N ASP A 164 2.75 -6.42 11.36
CA ASP A 164 3.31 -7.74 11.04
C ASP A 164 4.00 -7.74 9.67
N ASN A 165 3.63 -6.82 8.81
CA ASN A 165 4.34 -6.51 7.57
C ASN A 165 3.95 -5.13 7.05
N PHE A 166 4.88 -4.45 6.37
CA PHE A 166 4.66 -3.13 5.80
C PHE A 166 4.89 -3.12 4.29
N ILE A 167 3.83 -3.00 3.52
CA ILE A 167 3.88 -2.87 2.06
C ILE A 167 4.14 -1.41 1.70
N ALA A 168 5.27 -1.13 1.05
CA ALA A 168 5.65 0.22 0.68
C ALA A 168 5.35 0.53 -0.79
N PHE A 169 4.90 1.77 -1.05
CA PHE A 169 4.71 2.32 -2.40
C PHE A 169 5.47 3.64 -2.54
N ASP A 170 6.33 3.74 -3.55
CA ASP A 170 7.17 4.93 -3.78
C ASP A 170 6.60 5.83 -4.88
N ASN A 171 6.01 6.96 -4.52
CA ASN A 171 5.50 7.95 -5.47
C ASN A 171 6.55 8.43 -6.48
N ASP A 172 7.83 8.45 -6.09
CA ASP A 172 8.92 8.91 -6.97
C ASP A 172 9.16 7.94 -8.13
N ALA A 173 9.08 6.62 -7.87
CA ALA A 173 9.23 5.57 -8.88
C ALA A 173 8.06 5.52 -9.88
N TRP A 174 6.88 5.98 -9.46
CA TRP A 174 5.63 5.85 -10.24
C TRP A 174 5.21 7.13 -10.96
N ARG A 175 5.86 8.25 -10.68
CA ARG A 175 5.53 9.53 -11.31
C ARG A 175 5.83 9.51 -12.82
N SER A 176 4.84 9.89 -13.62
CA SER A 176 5.02 10.22 -15.04
C SER A 176 5.31 11.72 -15.21
N LYS A 177 6.18 12.07 -16.17
CA LYS A 177 6.56 13.46 -16.44
C LYS A 177 5.49 14.24 -17.24
N ASP A 178 4.59 13.52 -17.89
CA ASP A 178 3.65 14.10 -18.87
C ASP A 178 2.21 14.25 -18.33
N GLN A 179 2.00 13.99 -17.02
CA GLN A 179 0.67 14.07 -16.39
C GLN A 179 0.57 15.27 -15.46
N THR A 180 -0.65 15.81 -15.31
CA THR A 180 -0.94 16.74 -14.23
C THR A 180 -0.78 16.05 -12.88
N VAL A 181 -0.56 16.84 -11.81
CA VAL A 181 -0.36 16.28 -10.46
C VAL A 181 -1.57 15.43 -10.04
N GLY A 182 -2.79 15.89 -10.33
CA GLY A 182 -4.02 15.16 -9.98
C GLY A 182 -4.18 13.82 -10.72
N GLU A 183 -3.99 13.83 -12.04
CA GLU A 183 -4.06 12.61 -12.87
C GLU A 183 -2.96 11.60 -12.49
N GLY A 184 -1.77 12.10 -12.16
CA GLY A 184 -0.66 11.25 -11.71
C GLY A 184 -1.00 10.51 -10.43
N TYR A 185 -1.55 11.18 -9.42
CA TYR A 185 -1.95 10.52 -8.16
C TYR A 185 -3.12 9.54 -8.36
N GLU A 186 -4.08 9.87 -9.19
CA GLU A 186 -5.19 8.95 -9.49
C GLU A 186 -4.69 7.68 -10.19
N GLY A 187 -3.81 7.83 -11.17
CA GLY A 187 -3.16 6.71 -11.85
C GLY A 187 -2.35 5.83 -10.88
N MET A 188 -1.55 6.43 -9.99
CA MET A 188 -0.77 5.72 -8.97
C MET A 188 -1.67 4.95 -7.99
N ASN A 189 -2.75 5.56 -7.51
CA ASN A 189 -3.69 4.91 -6.60
C ASN A 189 -4.38 3.70 -7.27
N ARG A 190 -4.72 3.80 -8.56
CA ARG A 190 -5.29 2.70 -9.34
C ARG A 190 -4.29 1.56 -9.51
N GLU A 191 -3.06 1.87 -9.85
CA GLU A 191 -1.98 0.87 -9.98
C GLU A 191 -1.72 0.14 -8.67
N LEU A 192 -1.72 0.87 -7.56
CA LEU A 192 -1.57 0.29 -6.22
C LEU A 192 -2.76 -0.60 -5.86
N ALA A 193 -3.99 -0.11 -6.04
CA ALA A 193 -5.20 -0.87 -5.80
C ALA A 193 -5.23 -2.16 -6.62
N THR A 194 -4.86 -2.10 -7.90
CA THR A 194 -4.78 -3.29 -8.78
C THR A 194 -3.87 -4.35 -8.19
N ARG A 195 -2.67 -3.99 -7.72
CA ARG A 195 -1.70 -4.93 -7.14
C ARG A 195 -2.20 -5.53 -5.84
N ILE A 196 -2.65 -4.69 -4.93
CA ILE A 196 -3.11 -5.11 -3.60
C ILE A 196 -4.34 -6.01 -3.72
N VAL A 197 -5.36 -5.61 -4.47
CA VAL A 197 -6.59 -6.40 -4.60
C VAL A 197 -6.35 -7.68 -5.39
N THR A 198 -5.45 -7.69 -6.39
CA THR A 198 -5.12 -8.92 -7.11
C THR A 198 -4.33 -9.88 -6.23
N LEU A 199 -3.38 -9.40 -5.44
CA LEU A 199 -2.58 -10.21 -4.53
C LEU A 199 -3.40 -10.74 -3.36
N LEU A 200 -3.95 -9.82 -2.54
CA LEU A 200 -4.59 -10.18 -1.28
C LEU A 200 -6.00 -10.75 -1.48
N GLY A 201 -6.64 -10.46 -2.60
CA GLY A 201 -7.93 -11.03 -2.99
C GLY A 201 -7.83 -12.32 -3.81
N ALA A 202 -6.64 -12.89 -3.97
CA ALA A 202 -6.48 -14.18 -4.62
C ALA A 202 -7.15 -15.28 -3.77
N GLY A 203 -7.82 -16.23 -4.46
CA GLY A 203 -8.54 -17.29 -3.78
C GLY A 203 -9.91 -16.92 -3.19
N GLU A 204 -10.29 -15.64 -3.14
CA GLU A 204 -11.61 -15.22 -2.69
C GLU A 204 -12.62 -15.25 -3.85
N TYR A 205 -13.56 -16.18 -3.78
CA TYR A 205 -14.59 -16.42 -4.79
C TYR A 205 -15.99 -16.44 -4.17
N ASP A 206 -17.00 -16.04 -4.95
CA ASP A 206 -18.41 -16.19 -4.59
C ASP A 206 -18.90 -17.64 -4.74
N GLU A 207 -18.35 -18.37 -5.68
CA GLU A 207 -18.70 -19.77 -5.97
C GLU A 207 -17.45 -20.65 -5.86
N PRO A 208 -17.57 -21.91 -5.41
CA PRO A 208 -16.46 -22.83 -5.32
C PRO A 208 -15.88 -23.07 -6.73
N THR A 209 -14.69 -22.58 -6.97
CA THR A 209 -13.94 -22.77 -8.22
C THR A 209 -13.04 -23.97 -8.07
N VAL A 210 -13.04 -24.87 -9.04
CA VAL A 210 -12.15 -26.05 -9.06
C VAL A 210 -10.79 -25.61 -9.63
N ALA A 211 -9.90 -25.14 -8.75
CA ALA A 211 -8.50 -24.88 -9.09
C ALA A 211 -7.62 -25.95 -8.43
N GLU A 212 -6.67 -26.52 -9.19
CA GLU A 212 -5.77 -27.56 -8.68
C GLU A 212 -4.70 -27.01 -7.71
N ASN A 213 -4.34 -25.73 -7.85
CA ASN A 213 -3.36 -25.01 -7.02
C ASN A 213 -3.91 -23.63 -6.62
N ALA A 214 -5.17 -23.58 -6.17
CA ALA A 214 -5.76 -22.32 -5.74
C ALA A 214 -4.95 -21.72 -4.59
N MET A 215 -4.60 -20.45 -4.75
CA MET A 215 -4.04 -19.66 -3.65
C MET A 215 -5.06 -19.55 -2.51
N ASP A 216 -4.63 -19.70 -1.28
CA ASP A 216 -5.47 -19.43 -0.11
C ASP A 216 -4.90 -18.31 0.78
N SER A 217 -5.70 -17.87 1.75
CA SER A 217 -5.30 -16.79 2.67
C SER A 217 -4.10 -17.19 3.53
N SER A 218 -3.93 -18.45 3.86
CA SER A 218 -2.84 -18.94 4.71
C SER A 218 -1.48 -18.83 4.02
N ASP A 219 -1.41 -19.03 2.71
CA ASP A 219 -0.18 -18.84 1.93
C ASP A 219 0.26 -17.37 1.90
N ILE A 220 -0.70 -16.46 1.77
CA ILE A 220 -0.45 -15.02 1.77
C ILE A 220 0.00 -14.57 3.15
N ILE A 221 -0.71 -14.98 4.21
CA ILE A 221 -0.36 -14.67 5.61
C ILE A 221 1.04 -15.19 5.91
N ARG A 222 1.33 -16.45 5.57
CA ARG A 222 2.65 -17.05 5.78
C ARG A 222 3.77 -16.27 5.10
N THR A 223 3.53 -15.78 3.87
CA THR A 223 4.54 -15.00 3.16
C THR A 223 4.75 -13.62 3.80
N LEU A 224 3.70 -13.02 4.34
CA LEU A 224 3.75 -11.72 5.02
C LEU A 224 4.21 -11.82 6.48
N ASP A 225 4.24 -13.02 7.07
CA ASP A 225 4.73 -13.27 8.44
C ASP A 225 6.29 -13.28 8.47
N THR A 226 6.87 -12.11 8.19
CA THR A 226 8.32 -11.89 8.15
C THR A 226 8.74 -10.62 8.88
N ASP A 227 7.78 -9.85 9.40
CA ASP A 227 8.01 -8.44 9.77
C ASP A 227 8.58 -7.62 8.59
N GLY A 228 9.05 -6.42 8.82
CA GLY A 228 9.80 -5.63 7.83
C GLY A 228 8.99 -5.08 6.66
N ILE A 229 9.68 -4.83 5.55
CA ILE A 229 9.13 -4.10 4.40
C ILE A 229 8.98 -5.03 3.21
N SER A 230 7.82 -4.93 2.54
CA SER A 230 7.52 -5.71 1.35
C SER A 230 7.29 -4.83 0.11
N SER A 231 7.58 -5.42 -1.05
CA SER A 231 7.38 -4.81 -2.35
C SER A 231 6.60 -5.74 -3.28
N ILE A 232 5.80 -5.16 -4.18
CA ILE A 232 4.93 -5.91 -5.08
C ILE A 232 5.25 -5.56 -6.53
N GLY A 233 5.53 -6.58 -7.32
CA GLY A 233 5.63 -6.52 -8.77
C GLY A 233 4.33 -6.96 -9.44
N TYR A 234 4.03 -6.41 -10.61
CA TYR A 234 2.86 -6.75 -11.40
C TYR A 234 3.15 -6.66 -12.89
N ALA A 235 2.69 -7.65 -13.62
CA ALA A 235 2.64 -7.59 -15.08
C ALA A 235 1.37 -8.25 -15.60
N SER A 236 0.86 -7.75 -16.71
CA SER A 236 -0.30 -8.33 -17.37
C SER A 236 -0.11 -8.40 -18.89
N THR A 237 -0.88 -9.28 -19.52
CA THR A 237 -1.00 -9.40 -20.97
C THR A 237 -2.45 -9.71 -21.33
N SER A 238 -2.97 -9.04 -22.35
CA SER A 238 -4.32 -9.32 -22.84
C SER A 238 -4.40 -10.75 -23.36
N VAL A 239 -5.54 -11.39 -23.10
CA VAL A 239 -5.90 -12.67 -23.67
C VAL A 239 -6.82 -12.39 -24.86
N GLU A 240 -6.39 -12.79 -26.07
CA GLU A 240 -7.25 -12.70 -27.24
C GLU A 240 -8.41 -13.70 -27.04
N ASN A 241 -9.61 -13.18 -26.80
CA ASN A 241 -10.84 -13.97 -26.86
C ASN A 241 -11.02 -14.40 -28.31
N GLY A 242 -10.48 -15.53 -28.65
CA GLY A 242 -10.59 -16.12 -29.99
C GLY A 242 -12.01 -16.63 -30.26
N ASP A 243 -12.96 -15.72 -30.43
CA ASP A 243 -14.23 -15.97 -31.12
C ASP A 243 -13.99 -16.00 -32.64
N GLY A 244 -13.11 -16.86 -33.07
CA GLY A 244 -12.84 -17.07 -34.48
C GLY A 244 -12.97 -18.54 -34.88
N LEU A 245 -13.74 -18.79 -35.95
CA LEU A 245 -13.94 -20.08 -36.61
C LEU A 245 -12.67 -20.90 -36.89
N LEU A 246 -11.48 -20.35 -36.60
CA LEU A 246 -10.16 -20.97 -36.74
C LEU A 246 -9.77 -21.94 -35.62
N LYS A 247 -10.45 -21.91 -34.45
CA LYS A 247 -10.15 -22.84 -33.32
C LYS A 247 -10.55 -24.29 -33.65
N ARG A 248 -11.47 -24.51 -34.62
CA ARG A 248 -11.91 -25.84 -35.06
C ARG A 248 -10.88 -26.65 -35.89
N PHE A 249 -9.78 -26.04 -36.29
CA PHE A 249 -8.73 -26.67 -37.10
C PHE A 249 -7.41 -26.90 -36.34
N ARG A 250 -7.37 -26.71 -35.02
CA ARG A 250 -6.16 -26.78 -34.19
C ARG A 250 -6.10 -27.93 -33.18
N GLU A 251 -6.80 -29.04 -33.45
CA GLU A 251 -6.86 -30.19 -32.53
C GLU A 251 -5.59 -31.07 -32.45
N ASP A 252 -4.50 -30.73 -33.16
CA ASP A 252 -3.28 -31.56 -33.24
C ASP A 252 -2.00 -30.99 -32.60
N HIS A 253 -2.07 -30.01 -31.68
CA HIS A 253 -0.86 -29.35 -31.11
C HIS A 253 -0.82 -29.20 -29.59
N GLU A 254 -1.32 -30.14 -28.78
CA GLU A 254 -1.28 -30.06 -27.30
C GLU A 254 0.12 -29.86 -26.72
N VAL A 255 1.17 -30.38 -27.32
CA VAL A 255 2.56 -30.27 -26.85
C VAL A 255 3.19 -28.91 -27.15
N GLN A 256 2.83 -28.27 -28.27
CA GLN A 256 3.33 -26.94 -28.63
C GLN A 256 2.61 -25.82 -27.89
N ASP A 257 1.33 -25.97 -27.56
CA ASP A 257 0.56 -25.00 -26.80
C ASP A 257 1.01 -24.96 -25.32
N SER A 258 1.33 -26.09 -24.71
CA SER A 258 1.81 -26.15 -23.32
C SER A 258 3.19 -25.51 -23.12
N SER A 259 4.09 -25.64 -24.09
CA SER A 259 5.40 -24.98 -24.03
C SER A 259 5.32 -23.46 -24.25
N ASN A 260 4.42 -23.02 -25.11
CA ASN A 260 4.15 -21.59 -25.32
C ASN A 260 3.50 -20.93 -24.08
N SER A 261 2.53 -21.61 -23.45
CA SER A 261 1.90 -21.13 -22.22
C SER A 261 2.89 -21.04 -21.07
N ALA A 262 3.76 -22.02 -20.89
CA ALA A 262 4.81 -21.99 -19.87
C ALA A 262 5.81 -20.83 -20.08
N ALA A 263 6.25 -20.62 -21.33
CA ALA A 263 7.15 -19.51 -21.66
C ALA A 263 6.48 -18.14 -21.45
N LYS A 264 5.16 -18.04 -21.75
CA LYS A 264 4.36 -16.82 -21.54
C LYS A 264 4.29 -16.47 -20.04
N ILE A 265 3.99 -17.45 -19.18
CA ILE A 265 3.91 -17.28 -17.73
C ILE A 265 5.27 -16.90 -17.15
N ASN A 266 6.34 -17.62 -17.49
CA ASN A 266 7.69 -17.31 -17.02
C ASN A 266 8.10 -15.87 -17.45
N GLY A 267 7.84 -15.49 -18.70
CA GLY A 267 8.08 -14.13 -19.19
C GLY A 267 7.24 -13.07 -18.47
N LEU A 268 6.02 -13.42 -18.04
CA LEU A 268 5.13 -12.52 -17.29
C LEU A 268 5.66 -12.29 -15.87
N VAL A 269 6.03 -13.35 -15.15
CA VAL A 269 6.60 -13.28 -13.81
C VAL A 269 7.92 -12.50 -13.81
N ARG A 270 8.82 -12.78 -14.79
CA ARG A 270 10.06 -11.99 -14.96
C ARG A 270 9.78 -10.50 -15.19
N ARG A 271 8.77 -10.17 -15.97
CA ARG A 271 8.36 -8.76 -16.14
C ARG A 271 7.81 -8.16 -14.86
N ALA A 272 7.05 -8.92 -14.07
CA ALA A 272 6.53 -8.43 -12.79
C ALA A 272 7.65 -8.03 -11.84
N VAL A 273 8.72 -8.83 -11.74
CA VAL A 273 9.88 -8.54 -10.88
C VAL A 273 10.78 -7.44 -11.45
N ASN A 274 11.07 -7.49 -12.77
CA ASN A 274 12.03 -6.58 -13.41
C ASN A 274 11.41 -5.27 -13.91
N SER A 275 10.10 -5.06 -13.75
CA SER A 275 9.43 -3.82 -14.12
C SER A 275 9.35 -2.84 -12.93
N ARG A 276 8.22 -2.11 -12.81
CA ARG A 276 8.01 -1.21 -11.67
C ARG A 276 7.48 -1.97 -10.46
N LEU A 277 8.35 -2.22 -9.50
CA LEU A 277 7.97 -2.63 -8.15
C LEU A 277 7.27 -1.48 -7.42
N THR A 278 6.42 -1.77 -6.45
CA THR A 278 5.81 -0.74 -5.59
C THR A 278 6.88 0.04 -4.83
N LEU A 279 7.91 -0.64 -4.36
CA LEU A 279 9.14 -0.07 -3.83
C LEU A 279 10.33 -0.66 -4.60
N PRO A 280 11.15 0.15 -5.30
CA PRO A 280 12.38 -0.33 -5.91
C PRO A 280 13.32 -0.95 -4.88
N CYS A 281 13.66 -2.22 -5.08
CA CYS A 281 14.53 -3.01 -4.20
C CYS A 281 15.33 -4.03 -5.02
N GLU A 282 16.36 -4.61 -4.42
CA GLU A 282 17.05 -5.78 -4.96
C GLU A 282 16.25 -7.03 -4.60
N PRO A 283 15.75 -7.81 -5.60
CA PRO A 283 14.93 -9.00 -5.31
C PRO A 283 15.63 -10.04 -4.44
N SER A 284 16.96 -10.20 -4.59
CA SER A 284 17.78 -11.10 -3.78
C SER A 284 17.88 -10.73 -2.30
N SER A 285 17.35 -9.58 -1.92
CA SER A 285 17.29 -9.13 -0.52
C SER A 285 15.99 -9.53 0.19
N ALA A 286 15.08 -10.21 -0.49
CA ALA A 286 13.82 -10.66 0.10
C ALA A 286 13.98 -12.00 0.84
N ASP A 287 13.33 -12.13 1.98
CA ASP A 287 13.34 -13.38 2.75
C ASP A 287 12.39 -14.42 2.17
N ARG A 288 11.23 -13.98 1.68
CA ARG A 288 10.19 -14.84 1.09
C ARG A 288 9.63 -14.21 -0.16
N ALA A 289 9.12 -15.05 -1.06
CA ALA A 289 8.40 -14.59 -2.23
C ALA A 289 7.09 -15.37 -2.45
N LEU A 290 6.10 -14.70 -3.04
CA LEU A 290 4.83 -15.29 -3.42
C LEU A 290 4.49 -14.89 -4.85
N ILE A 291 4.09 -15.87 -5.67
CA ILE A 291 3.63 -15.67 -7.03
C ILE A 291 2.13 -15.97 -7.10
N VAL A 292 1.36 -15.02 -7.58
CA VAL A 292 -0.06 -15.22 -7.92
C VAL A 292 -0.24 -15.03 -9.42
N LEU A 293 -0.76 -16.05 -10.09
CA LEU A 293 -1.21 -15.96 -11.48
C LEU A 293 -2.73 -15.82 -11.51
N SER A 294 -3.23 -14.71 -12.04
CA SER A 294 -4.66 -14.45 -12.16
C SER A 294 -5.08 -14.29 -13.61
N GLY A 295 -6.11 -15.03 -14.04
CA GLY A 295 -6.61 -14.96 -15.40
C GLY A 295 -7.54 -16.09 -15.76
N PRO A 296 -7.93 -16.21 -17.06
CA PRO A 296 -8.79 -17.30 -17.51
C PRO A 296 -8.16 -18.67 -17.23
N PRO A 297 -8.92 -19.66 -16.77
CA PRO A 297 -8.39 -21.00 -16.47
C PRO A 297 -7.60 -21.64 -17.62
N SER A 298 -8.00 -21.38 -18.87
CA SER A 298 -7.32 -21.88 -20.07
C SER A 298 -5.90 -21.33 -20.28
N GLU A 299 -5.55 -20.24 -19.62
CA GLU A 299 -4.23 -19.58 -19.71
C GLU A 299 -3.32 -19.93 -18.52
N LEU A 300 -3.88 -20.51 -17.46
CA LEU A 300 -3.14 -20.93 -16.26
C LEU A 300 -2.48 -22.29 -16.51
N SER A 301 -1.15 -22.30 -16.61
CA SER A 301 -0.37 -23.51 -16.86
C SER A 301 0.43 -23.87 -15.62
N ARG A 302 0.16 -25.04 -15.03
CA ARG A 302 0.92 -25.59 -13.91
C ARG A 302 2.44 -25.64 -14.20
N LYS A 303 2.81 -26.15 -15.35
CA LYS A 303 4.22 -26.20 -15.78
C LYS A 303 4.85 -24.79 -15.86
N GLY A 304 4.07 -23.81 -16.31
CA GLY A 304 4.49 -22.42 -16.34
C GLY A 304 4.71 -21.83 -14.95
N LEU A 305 3.82 -22.12 -14.03
CA LEU A 305 3.92 -21.71 -12.62
C LEU A 305 5.12 -22.35 -11.92
N GLU A 306 5.32 -23.67 -12.09
CA GLU A 306 6.49 -24.39 -11.55
C GLU A 306 7.82 -23.80 -12.08
N SER A 307 7.91 -23.56 -13.40
CA SER A 307 9.10 -22.96 -14.00
C SER A 307 9.35 -21.51 -13.54
N ALA A 308 8.28 -20.74 -13.33
CA ALA A 308 8.38 -19.38 -12.81
C ALA A 308 8.82 -19.37 -11.33
N ARG A 309 8.31 -20.31 -10.53
CA ARG A 309 8.72 -20.51 -9.14
C ARG A 309 10.22 -20.87 -9.04
N GLU A 310 10.71 -21.84 -9.82
CA GLU A 310 12.13 -22.19 -9.85
C GLU A 310 13.01 -20.98 -10.25
N TRP A 311 12.53 -20.13 -11.16
CA TRP A 311 13.25 -18.93 -11.53
C TRP A 311 13.32 -17.93 -10.38
N ILE A 312 12.20 -17.68 -9.65
CA ILE A 312 12.17 -16.79 -8.49
C ILE A 312 13.06 -17.33 -7.37
N GLU A 313 13.05 -18.65 -7.09
CA GLU A 313 13.92 -19.26 -6.08
C GLU A 313 15.40 -18.95 -6.34
N ASN A 314 15.81 -18.95 -7.61
CA ASN A 314 17.17 -18.58 -8.00
C ASN A 314 17.45 -17.07 -7.97
N GLU A 315 16.45 -16.22 -8.26
CA GLU A 315 16.59 -14.76 -8.30
C GLU A 315 16.62 -14.14 -6.90
N VAL A 316 15.82 -14.68 -6.00
CA VAL A 316 15.62 -14.16 -4.63
C VAL A 316 16.62 -14.82 -3.66
N ASP A 317 17.31 -15.89 -4.06
CA ASP A 317 18.25 -16.67 -3.22
C ASP A 317 17.58 -17.14 -1.90
N THR A 318 16.29 -17.48 -1.95
CA THR A 318 15.52 -18.01 -0.82
C THR A 318 14.90 -19.36 -1.17
N VAL A 319 14.77 -20.20 -0.16
CA VAL A 319 14.10 -21.52 -0.29
C VAL A 319 12.58 -21.45 -0.06
N GLU A 320 12.05 -20.30 0.31
CA GLU A 320 10.63 -20.12 0.62
C GLU A 320 9.93 -19.26 -0.44
N VAL A 321 9.60 -19.91 -1.57
CA VAL A 321 8.79 -19.33 -2.64
C VAL A 321 7.48 -20.09 -2.75
N LEU A 322 6.38 -19.42 -2.42
CA LEU A 322 5.03 -19.94 -2.63
C LEU A 322 4.50 -19.49 -3.99
N ALA A 323 3.67 -20.30 -4.62
CA ALA A 323 3.09 -19.99 -5.91
C ALA A 323 1.71 -20.64 -6.05
N GLY A 324 0.74 -19.87 -6.51
CA GLY A 324 -0.61 -20.35 -6.76
C GLY A 324 -1.32 -19.61 -7.88
N ASP A 325 -2.45 -20.13 -8.26
CA ASP A 325 -3.30 -19.57 -9.29
C ASP A 325 -4.59 -18.98 -8.71
N ASP A 326 -5.11 -17.97 -9.41
CA ASP A 326 -6.35 -17.27 -9.15
C ASP A 326 -7.19 -17.27 -10.44
N PRO A 327 -7.89 -18.41 -10.76
CA PRO A 327 -8.65 -18.54 -11.98
C PRO A 327 -9.86 -17.61 -11.99
N ARG A 328 -10.01 -16.83 -13.08
CA ARG A 328 -11.09 -15.88 -13.32
C ARG A 328 -11.67 -16.10 -14.71
N GLU A 329 -12.81 -16.77 -14.82
CA GLU A 329 -13.40 -17.19 -16.10
C GLU A 329 -13.62 -16.04 -17.07
N ASN A 330 -14.02 -14.87 -16.56
CA ASN A 330 -14.34 -13.70 -17.36
C ASN A 330 -13.19 -12.68 -17.49
N ALA A 331 -11.98 -13.06 -17.07
CA ALA A 331 -10.83 -12.17 -17.19
C ALA A 331 -10.41 -12.00 -18.66
N SER A 332 -10.19 -10.74 -19.09
CA SER A 332 -9.67 -10.39 -20.40
C SER A 332 -8.14 -10.36 -20.48
N ALA A 333 -7.47 -10.63 -19.36
CA ALA A 333 -6.02 -10.61 -19.26
C ALA A 333 -5.50 -11.73 -18.35
N LEU A 334 -4.31 -12.23 -18.66
CA LEU A 334 -3.49 -13.00 -17.75
C LEU A 334 -2.54 -12.06 -17.04
N SER A 335 -2.49 -12.10 -15.73
CA SER A 335 -1.62 -11.28 -14.89
C SER A 335 -0.79 -12.12 -13.93
N ALA A 336 0.41 -11.65 -13.63
CA ALA A 336 1.26 -12.15 -12.56
C ALA A 336 1.49 -11.05 -11.54
N VAL A 337 1.29 -11.39 -10.28
CA VAL A 337 1.68 -10.56 -9.12
C VAL A 337 2.77 -11.30 -8.38
N VAL A 338 3.82 -10.58 -8.01
CA VAL A 338 4.92 -11.14 -7.21
C VAL A 338 5.08 -10.27 -5.97
N LEU A 339 4.91 -10.88 -4.81
CA LEU A 339 5.24 -10.29 -3.53
C LEU A 339 6.67 -10.67 -3.16
N LEU A 340 7.48 -9.68 -2.82
CA LEU A 340 8.80 -9.82 -2.22
C LEU A 340 8.71 -9.34 -0.78
N SER A 341 8.79 -10.25 0.18
CA SER A 341 8.58 -9.97 1.60
C SER A 341 9.90 -9.80 2.35
N ASN A 342 9.93 -8.84 3.27
CA ASN A 342 11.08 -8.43 4.06
C ASN A 342 12.32 -8.11 3.21
N VAL A 343 12.16 -7.14 2.28
CA VAL A 343 13.27 -6.65 1.45
C VAL A 343 14.17 -5.70 2.26
N THR A 344 15.48 -5.97 2.29
CA THR A 344 16.45 -5.22 3.09
C THR A 344 17.26 -4.22 2.28
N GLN A 345 17.41 -4.43 0.96
CA GLN A 345 18.16 -3.52 0.07
C GLN A 345 17.19 -2.61 -0.68
N THR A 346 16.90 -1.46 -0.07
CA THR A 346 15.91 -0.49 -0.56
C THR A 346 16.50 0.92 -0.69
N PRO A 347 17.19 1.24 -1.79
CA PRO A 347 17.92 2.52 -1.95
C PRO A 347 17.02 3.76 -1.80
N ARG A 348 15.72 3.60 -2.00
CA ARG A 348 14.77 4.70 -1.83
C ARG A 348 14.59 5.10 -0.37
N ILE A 349 14.56 4.15 0.54
CA ILE A 349 14.44 4.42 1.99
C ILE A 349 15.69 5.13 2.49
N GLU A 350 16.89 4.70 2.07
CA GLU A 350 18.15 5.38 2.39
C GLU A 350 18.11 6.85 1.95
N LYS A 351 17.66 7.12 0.71
CA LYS A 351 17.51 8.49 0.21
C LYS A 351 16.49 9.33 0.98
N ILE A 352 15.39 8.74 1.45
CA ILE A 352 14.42 9.45 2.30
C ILE A 352 15.06 9.80 3.64
N GLN A 353 15.85 8.91 4.23
CA GLN A 353 16.58 9.18 5.47
C GLN A 353 17.59 10.31 5.30
N GLU A 354 18.39 10.30 4.23
CA GLU A 354 19.30 11.39 3.89
C GLU A 354 18.58 12.73 3.74
N GLN A 355 17.47 12.75 3.00
CA GLN A 355 16.64 13.95 2.83
C GLN A 355 16.03 14.44 4.14
N ALA A 356 15.65 13.52 5.03
CA ALA A 356 15.09 13.85 6.33
C ALA A 356 16.14 14.49 7.24
N VAL A 357 17.36 13.97 7.26
CA VAL A 357 18.49 14.55 8.01
C VAL A 357 18.77 15.98 7.53
N ALA A 358 18.94 16.17 6.22
CA ALA A 358 19.17 17.49 5.63
C ALA A 358 18.01 18.48 5.90
N ALA A 359 16.77 18.00 5.90
CA ALA A 359 15.62 18.83 6.23
C ALA A 359 15.60 19.22 7.72
N GLN A 360 15.98 18.31 8.61
CA GLN A 360 16.04 18.56 10.04
C GLN A 360 17.12 19.59 10.38
N GLU A 361 18.30 19.47 9.79
CA GLU A 361 19.39 20.45 9.95
C GLU A 361 18.94 21.85 9.50
N LYS A 362 18.32 21.96 8.33
CA LYS A 362 17.81 23.23 7.81
C LYS A 362 16.71 23.85 8.68
N ILE A 363 15.83 23.02 9.26
CA ILE A 363 14.80 23.52 10.18
C ILE A 363 15.46 24.08 11.45
N ALA A 364 16.44 23.36 12.02
CA ALA A 364 17.17 23.80 13.22
C ALA A 364 17.92 25.12 12.97
N GLU A 365 18.57 25.27 11.80
CA GLU A 365 19.22 26.54 11.41
C GLU A 365 18.20 27.70 11.29
N GLN A 366 17.04 27.46 10.68
CA GLN A 366 16.00 28.48 10.54
C GLN A 366 15.39 28.88 11.90
N GLU A 367 15.22 27.92 12.80
CA GLU A 367 14.73 28.19 14.16
C GLU A 367 15.75 29.03 14.95
N ALA A 368 17.05 28.68 14.89
CA ALA A 368 18.08 29.45 15.53
C ALA A 368 18.16 30.90 15.03
N VAL A 369 18.11 31.13 13.70
CA VAL A 369 18.08 32.46 13.11
C VAL A 369 16.85 33.26 13.56
N ARG A 370 15.71 32.61 13.60
CA ARG A 370 14.45 33.25 14.03
C ARG A 370 14.47 33.59 15.51
N GLU A 371 15.06 32.77 16.37
CA GLU A 371 15.25 33.09 17.80
C GLU A 371 16.16 34.28 17.98
N GLU A 372 17.24 34.37 17.18
CA GLU A 372 18.15 35.54 17.19
C GLU A 372 17.45 36.83 16.72
N GLU A 373 16.69 36.74 15.61
CA GLU A 373 15.89 37.86 15.11
C GLU A 373 14.84 38.35 16.13
N ILE A 374 14.17 37.43 16.83
CA ILE A 374 13.20 37.74 17.88
C ILE A 374 13.90 38.40 19.08
N ALA A 375 15.07 37.89 19.48
CA ALA A 375 15.85 38.45 20.56
C ALA A 375 16.28 39.89 20.23
N ASP A 376 16.72 40.15 18.98
CA ASP A 376 17.08 41.49 18.50
C ASP A 376 15.89 42.45 18.41
N LEU A 377 14.67 41.97 18.17
CA LEU A 377 13.44 42.78 18.17
C LEU A 377 12.98 43.15 19.58
N ILE A 378 13.31 42.37 20.59
CA ILE A 378 12.85 42.55 21.99
C ILE A 378 13.87 43.38 22.81
N THR A 379 15.16 43.29 22.48
CA THR A 379 16.24 43.98 23.18
C THR A 379 16.89 45.05 22.29
N ASP A 380 17.05 46.25 22.83
CA ASP A 380 17.86 47.28 22.18
C ASP A 380 19.37 46.89 22.27
N LYS A 381 20.22 47.67 21.52
CA LYS A 381 21.66 47.43 21.47
C LYS A 381 22.37 47.53 22.84
N ASP A 382 21.71 48.04 23.86
CA ASP A 382 22.21 48.19 25.21
C ASP A 382 21.65 47.12 26.17
N GLY A 383 20.93 46.12 25.64
CA GLY A 383 20.35 45.01 26.43
C GLY A 383 19.13 45.42 27.27
N LYS A 384 18.48 46.50 26.94
CA LYS A 384 17.24 46.96 27.57
C LYS A 384 16.04 46.62 26.67
N ILE A 385 14.96 46.19 27.29
CA ILE A 385 13.69 46.01 26.59
C ILE A 385 13.11 47.39 26.28
N ASP A 386 12.96 47.72 24.99
CA ASP A 386 12.27 48.94 24.56
C ASP A 386 10.79 48.89 24.97
N PRO A 387 10.24 49.97 25.53
CA PRO A 387 8.81 50.01 25.81
C PRO A 387 8.03 49.90 24.51
N VAL A 388 7.12 48.92 24.43
CA VAL A 388 6.32 48.57 23.24
C VAL A 388 5.28 49.68 22.92
N ILE A 389 5.19 50.78 23.69
CA ILE A 389 4.43 52.03 23.41
C ILE A 389 5.08 53.18 24.13
#